data_8ffb26aba8f51ecca34c7f968a5a855e
#
_entry.id   8ffb26aba8f51ecca34c7f968a5a855e
#
_cell.length_a   1.000
_cell.length_b   1.000
_cell.length_c   1.000
_cell.angle_alpha   90.00
_cell.angle_beta   90.00
_cell.angle_gamma   90.00
#
_symmetry.space_group_name_H-M   'P 1'
#
loop_
_entity.id
_entity.type
_entity.pdbx_description
1 polymer ?
#
loop_
_entity_poly.entity_id
_entity_poly.type
_entity_poly.pdbx_seq_one_letter_code
_entity_poly.pdbx_strand_id
1 'polypeptide(L)'
;MKGSTGQRVCLTVLGGLLLWAAQVSSGNAGDTDMRMRGQANAPVTLIEYSDFTCGFCLKFFKRTWPRIQAQYVDTGKVRFVYRDFPRGDQGSGLDAATAARCAGDQGQYWAMHDRLFSEGGQLDKQVYRRHAMTLSLDQAAFERCMSDGRHTKAIFEDRQEANQWGFHGTPGFILLRTATEPTEKEPAIAIPGAFPFEMFAEEIDRLLVSGKK
;
A
#
# COMPACT_ATOMS: atom_id res chain seq x y z
N MET A 1 50.47 -77.14 -21.30
CA MET A 1 49.70 -76.53 -22.40
C MET A 1 48.59 -75.69 -21.83
N LYS A 2 48.55 -74.38 -22.27
CA LYS A 2 47.43 -73.40 -22.03
C LYS A 2 47.17 -73.02 -20.59
N GLY A 3 47.55 -71.96 -19.98
CA GLY A 3 47.51 -70.54 -20.29
C GLY A 3 46.12 -69.93 -20.02
N SER A 4 45.90 -69.44 -18.82
CA SER A 4 44.71 -68.62 -18.56
C SER A 4 45.08 -67.39 -17.74
N THR A 5 45.03 -66.28 -18.38
CA THR A 5 45.33 -64.95 -17.94
C THR A 5 44.16 -64.44 -17.04
N GLY A 6 44.46 -64.23 -15.78
CA GLY A 6 43.48 -63.58 -14.85
C GLY A 6 43.45 -62.06 -15.05
N GLN A 7 42.34 -61.55 -15.47
CA GLN A 7 42.06 -60.12 -15.66
C GLN A 7 41.61 -59.51 -14.34
N ARG A 8 42.43 -58.63 -13.77
CA ARG A 8 42.10 -57.85 -12.58
C ARG A 8 41.15 -56.71 -12.94
N VAL A 9 39.93 -56.78 -12.52
CA VAL A 9 38.96 -55.71 -12.66
C VAL A 9 39.22 -54.72 -11.52
N CYS A 10 39.63 -53.51 -11.90
CA CYS A 10 39.79 -52.40 -11.00
C CYS A 10 38.41 -51.72 -10.82
N LEU A 11 37.76 -51.87 -9.66
CA LEU A 11 36.55 -51.12 -9.32
C LEU A 11 36.95 -49.73 -8.89
N THR A 12 36.73 -48.77 -9.75
CA THR A 12 36.76 -47.35 -9.41
C THR A 12 35.43 -46.99 -8.76
N VAL A 13 35.47 -46.74 -7.46
CA VAL A 13 34.34 -46.14 -6.72
C VAL A 13 34.28 -44.66 -7.04
N LEU A 14 33.36 -44.26 -7.90
CA LEU A 14 32.99 -42.86 -8.13
C LEU A 14 32.15 -42.43 -6.96
N GLY A 15 32.78 -41.67 -6.06
CA GLY A 15 32.09 -40.97 -4.97
C GLY A 15 31.24 -39.84 -5.53
N GLY A 16 29.94 -40.06 -5.63
CA GLY A 16 28.97 -39.01 -5.96
C GLY A 16 28.83 -38.03 -4.82
N LEU A 17 29.41 -36.83 -4.95
CA LEU A 17 29.04 -35.69 -4.12
C LEU A 17 27.60 -35.27 -4.46
N LEU A 18 26.64 -35.66 -3.62
CA LEU A 18 25.30 -35.10 -3.62
C LEU A 18 25.40 -33.65 -3.12
N LEU A 19 25.46 -32.71 -4.05
CA LEU A 19 25.21 -31.31 -3.78
C LEU A 19 23.74 -31.18 -3.37
N TRP A 20 23.50 -31.11 -2.07
CA TRP A 20 22.22 -30.67 -1.51
C TRP A 20 22.09 -29.17 -1.82
N ALA A 21 21.45 -28.84 -2.95
CA ALA A 21 20.97 -27.49 -3.20
C ALA A 21 19.88 -27.20 -2.16
N ALA A 22 20.23 -26.45 -1.13
CA ALA A 22 19.25 -25.84 -0.25
C ALA A 22 18.33 -24.97 -1.11
N GLN A 23 17.14 -25.45 -1.40
CA GLN A 23 16.07 -24.64 -1.94
C GLN A 23 15.69 -23.64 -0.87
N VAL A 24 16.21 -22.42 -0.99
CA VAL A 24 15.67 -21.27 -0.30
C VAL A 24 14.26 -21.08 -0.87
N SER A 25 13.27 -21.63 -0.18
CA SER A 25 11.88 -21.28 -0.40
C SER A 25 11.80 -19.76 -0.20
N SER A 26 11.67 -19.04 -1.29
CA SER A 26 11.19 -17.66 -1.27
C SER A 26 9.82 -17.72 -0.59
N GLY A 27 9.80 -17.47 0.72
CA GLY A 27 8.56 -17.25 1.43
C GLY A 27 7.80 -16.18 0.67
N ASN A 28 6.59 -16.50 0.25
CA ASN A 28 5.61 -15.52 -0.20
C ASN A 28 5.65 -14.37 0.81
N ALA A 29 6.30 -13.25 0.44
CA ALA A 29 6.01 -11.97 1.05
C ALA A 29 4.52 -11.76 0.72
N GLY A 30 3.66 -11.95 1.72
CA GLY A 30 2.23 -11.78 1.57
C GLY A 30 2.00 -10.46 0.85
N ASP A 31 1.10 -10.49 -0.12
CA ASP A 31 0.71 -9.37 -0.98
C ASP A 31 0.44 -8.14 -0.11
N THR A 32 1.51 -7.36 0.11
CA THR A 32 1.42 -6.14 0.92
C THR A 32 0.71 -5.14 0.03
N ASP A 33 -0.51 -4.75 0.39
CA ASP A 33 -1.26 -3.72 -0.33
C ASP A 33 -0.32 -2.55 -0.64
N MET A 34 -0.07 -2.28 -1.92
CA MET A 34 0.84 -1.23 -2.40
C MET A 34 0.51 0.15 -1.80
N ARG A 35 -0.72 0.29 -1.28
CA ARG A 35 -1.26 1.51 -0.68
C ARG A 35 -1.09 1.56 0.84
N MET A 36 -0.24 0.71 1.40
CA MET A 36 0.10 0.71 2.82
C MET A 36 1.48 1.34 3.05
N ARG A 37 1.59 2.20 4.06
CA ARG A 37 2.85 2.72 4.63
C ARG A 37 3.02 2.26 6.07
N GLY A 38 4.26 2.05 6.47
CA GLY A 38 4.62 1.59 7.81
C GLY A 38 4.76 0.08 7.89
N GLN A 39 4.86 -0.43 9.11
CA GLN A 39 5.05 -1.85 9.37
C GLN A 39 3.70 -2.59 9.24
N ALA A 40 3.66 -3.69 8.49
CA ALA A 40 2.43 -4.47 8.29
C ALA A 40 1.83 -5.00 9.60
N ASN A 41 2.67 -5.27 10.60
CA ASN A 41 2.30 -5.75 11.92
C ASN A 41 2.18 -4.62 12.98
N ALA A 42 2.16 -3.35 12.57
CA ALA A 42 1.94 -2.24 13.49
C ALA A 42 0.63 -2.44 14.26
N PRO A 43 0.58 -2.14 15.59
CA PRO A 43 -0.56 -2.47 16.44
C PRO A 43 -1.85 -1.73 16.08
N VAL A 44 -1.76 -0.59 15.41
CA VAL A 44 -2.90 0.24 15.01
C VAL A 44 -2.90 0.44 13.50
N THR A 45 -4.08 0.43 12.90
CA THR A 45 -4.31 0.76 11.49
C THR A 45 -5.07 2.07 11.38
N LEU A 46 -4.56 2.99 10.57
CA LEU A 46 -5.26 4.20 10.14
C LEU A 46 -5.54 4.09 8.64
N ILE A 47 -6.80 4.04 8.27
CA ILE A 47 -7.26 4.03 6.88
C ILE A 47 -7.74 5.43 6.52
N GLU A 48 -7.26 6.02 5.44
CA GLU A 48 -7.75 7.27 4.87
C GLU A 48 -8.52 7.00 3.58
N TYR A 49 -9.78 7.44 3.52
CA TYR A 49 -10.57 7.51 2.29
C TYR A 49 -10.48 8.92 1.74
N SER A 50 -9.90 9.08 0.56
CA SER A 50 -9.42 10.39 0.11
C SER A 50 -9.56 10.58 -1.41
N ASP A 51 -9.51 11.86 -1.81
CA ASP A 51 -9.52 12.30 -3.21
C ASP A 51 -8.40 13.32 -3.44
N PHE A 52 -7.54 13.06 -4.41
CA PHE A 52 -6.41 13.93 -4.75
C PHE A 52 -6.81 15.35 -5.16
N THR A 53 -8.08 15.55 -5.56
CA THR A 53 -8.63 16.87 -5.95
C THR A 53 -9.33 17.59 -4.79
N CYS A 54 -9.45 16.94 -3.63
CA CYS A 54 -10.16 17.51 -2.48
C CYS A 54 -9.26 18.46 -1.67
N GLY A 55 -9.70 19.72 -1.50
CA GLY A 55 -8.95 20.70 -0.71
C GLY A 55 -8.77 20.32 0.77
N PHE A 56 -9.71 19.60 1.38
CA PHE A 56 -9.58 19.11 2.76
C PHE A 56 -8.59 17.94 2.86
N CYS A 57 -8.53 17.05 1.86
CA CYS A 57 -7.52 16.00 1.77
C CYS A 57 -6.11 16.61 1.62
N LEU A 58 -5.98 17.61 0.77
CA LEU A 58 -4.75 18.39 0.63
C LEU A 58 -4.35 19.08 1.95
N LYS A 59 -5.33 19.63 2.70
CA LYS A 59 -5.07 20.23 4.02
C LYS A 59 -4.54 19.19 5.00
N PHE A 60 -5.15 18.00 5.05
CA PHE A 60 -4.67 16.90 5.89
C PHE A 60 -3.25 16.49 5.48
N PHE A 61 -3.01 16.23 4.19
CA PHE A 61 -1.71 15.86 3.66
C PHE A 61 -0.60 16.86 4.05
N LYS A 62 -0.87 18.16 3.96
CA LYS A 62 0.14 19.20 4.24
C LYS A 62 0.34 19.51 5.72
N ARG A 63 -0.69 19.37 6.56
CA ARG A 63 -0.65 19.88 7.93
C ARG A 63 -0.66 18.80 9.01
N THR A 64 -1.37 17.70 8.79
CA THR A 64 -1.58 16.66 9.80
C THR A 64 -0.75 15.43 9.53
N TRP A 65 -0.76 14.97 8.27
CA TRP A 65 -0.05 13.77 7.84
C TRP A 65 1.43 13.72 8.20
N PRO A 66 2.26 14.78 8.00
CA PRO A 66 3.68 14.71 8.32
C PRO A 66 3.98 14.39 9.78
N ARG A 67 3.11 14.87 10.70
CA ARG A 67 3.24 14.58 12.13
C ARG A 67 2.82 13.15 12.46
N ILE A 68 1.73 12.66 11.85
CA ILE A 68 1.29 11.27 12.00
C ILE A 68 2.38 10.33 11.46
N GLN A 69 2.91 10.61 10.28
CA GLN A 69 3.96 9.81 9.69
C GLN A 69 5.17 9.72 10.62
N ALA A 70 5.73 10.84 11.03
CA ALA A 70 6.96 10.87 11.84
C ALA A 70 6.78 10.26 13.24
N GLN A 71 5.63 10.47 13.91
CA GLN A 71 5.45 10.06 15.29
C GLN A 71 4.86 8.66 15.46
N TYR A 72 4.15 8.16 14.45
CA TYR A 72 3.43 6.89 14.56
C TYR A 72 3.78 5.89 13.46
N VAL A 73 3.85 6.29 12.18
CA VAL A 73 4.09 5.36 11.09
C VAL A 73 5.57 4.96 11.03
N ASP A 74 6.48 5.94 11.02
CA ASP A 74 7.92 5.70 10.95
C ASP A 74 8.46 5.03 12.22
N THR A 75 7.72 5.13 13.34
CA THR A 75 8.04 4.46 14.61
C THR A 75 7.41 3.07 14.75
N GLY A 76 6.69 2.59 13.74
CA GLY A 76 6.07 1.26 13.73
C GLY A 76 4.84 1.10 14.63
N LYS A 77 4.27 2.20 15.13
CA LYS A 77 3.06 2.19 15.97
C LYS A 77 1.78 2.10 15.15
N VAL A 78 1.80 2.66 13.95
CA VAL A 78 0.65 2.73 13.04
C VAL A 78 1.06 2.24 11.65
N ARG A 79 0.23 1.41 11.03
CA ARG A 79 0.22 1.24 9.59
C ARG A 79 -0.84 2.16 9.00
N PHE A 80 -0.47 2.86 7.95
CA PHE A 80 -1.35 3.77 7.24
C PHE A 80 -1.77 3.14 5.92
N VAL A 81 -3.07 3.18 5.62
CA VAL A 81 -3.65 2.62 4.39
C VAL A 81 -4.42 3.72 3.68
N TYR A 82 -4.12 3.93 2.40
CA TYR A 82 -4.87 4.86 1.56
C TYR A 82 -5.93 4.11 0.74
N ARG A 83 -7.13 4.70 0.68
CA ARG A 83 -8.27 4.23 -0.10
C ARG A 83 -8.79 5.35 -0.99
N ASP A 84 -9.10 5.00 -2.24
CA ASP A 84 -9.57 6.00 -3.20
C ASP A 84 -11.04 6.32 -2.97
N PHE A 85 -11.37 7.62 -2.90
CA PHE A 85 -12.74 8.09 -2.82
C PHE A 85 -12.96 9.28 -3.78
N PRO A 86 -12.84 9.07 -5.11
CA PRO A 86 -13.12 10.15 -6.06
C PRO A 86 -14.60 10.55 -5.95
N ARG A 87 -14.86 11.86 -6.00
CA ARG A 87 -16.22 12.41 -5.85
C ARG A 87 -17.13 12.09 -7.02
N GLY A 88 -16.57 11.84 -8.22
CA GLY A 88 -17.30 11.54 -9.44
C GLY A 88 -16.93 10.19 -10.03
N ASP A 89 -17.77 9.74 -10.96
CA ASP A 89 -17.55 8.50 -11.72
C ASP A 89 -16.61 8.71 -12.92
N GLN A 90 -16.18 9.96 -13.14
CA GLN A 90 -15.24 10.40 -14.16
C GLN A 90 -14.59 11.71 -13.73
N GLY A 91 -13.55 12.12 -14.46
CA GLY A 91 -12.85 13.37 -14.24
C GLY A 91 -11.60 13.24 -13.39
N SER A 92 -11.00 14.38 -13.02
CA SER A 92 -9.64 14.44 -12.48
C SER A 92 -9.43 13.65 -11.18
N GLY A 93 -10.44 13.46 -10.35
CA GLY A 93 -10.34 12.63 -9.13
C GLY A 93 -10.13 11.15 -9.46
N LEU A 94 -10.95 10.59 -10.38
CA LEU A 94 -10.79 9.22 -10.85
C LEU A 94 -9.48 9.04 -11.63
N ASP A 95 -9.14 10.00 -12.50
CA ASP A 95 -7.90 9.95 -13.28
C ASP A 95 -6.66 9.97 -12.37
N ALA A 96 -6.66 10.78 -11.31
CA ALA A 96 -5.57 10.85 -10.34
C ALA A 96 -5.43 9.55 -9.54
N ALA A 97 -6.53 8.96 -9.07
CA ALA A 97 -6.54 7.67 -8.41
C ALA A 97 -5.98 6.58 -9.34
N THR A 98 -6.42 6.58 -10.61
CA THR A 98 -5.89 5.68 -11.65
C THR A 98 -4.38 5.89 -11.84
N ALA A 99 -3.89 7.13 -11.93
CA ALA A 99 -2.47 7.43 -12.10
C ALA A 99 -1.63 6.90 -10.92
N ALA A 100 -2.10 7.07 -9.69
CA ALA A 100 -1.41 6.53 -8.50
C ALA A 100 -1.32 5.01 -8.55
N ARG A 101 -2.41 4.32 -8.90
CA ARG A 101 -2.44 2.86 -9.03
C ARG A 101 -1.57 2.36 -10.18
N CYS A 102 -1.60 3.01 -11.34
CA CYS A 102 -0.74 2.67 -12.48
C CYS A 102 0.75 2.83 -12.17
N ALA A 103 1.11 3.83 -11.37
CA ALA A 103 2.46 3.94 -10.83
C ALA A 103 2.76 2.83 -9.80
N GLY A 104 1.74 2.41 -9.06
CA GLY A 104 1.80 1.29 -8.12
C GLY A 104 2.09 -0.05 -8.80
N ASP A 105 1.53 -0.31 -10.00
CA ASP A 105 1.84 -1.48 -10.81
C ASP A 105 3.35 -1.57 -11.17
N GLN A 106 4.06 -0.45 -11.04
CA GLN A 106 5.49 -0.32 -11.25
C GLN A 106 6.28 -0.03 -9.95
N GLY A 107 5.67 -0.29 -8.78
CA GLY A 107 6.31 -0.12 -7.47
C GLY A 107 6.45 1.33 -7.00
N GLN A 108 5.77 2.31 -7.64
CA GLN A 108 5.91 3.74 -7.37
C GLN A 108 4.61 4.41 -6.87
N TYR A 109 3.72 3.64 -6.23
CA TYR A 109 2.43 4.17 -5.74
C TYR A 109 2.62 5.41 -4.87
N TRP A 110 3.40 5.32 -3.81
CA TRP A 110 3.55 6.39 -2.84
C TRP A 110 4.32 7.60 -3.39
N ALA A 111 5.27 7.37 -4.27
CA ALA A 111 5.98 8.46 -4.93
C ALA A 111 5.04 9.26 -5.86
N MET A 112 4.12 8.59 -6.54
CA MET A 112 3.08 9.24 -7.33
C MET A 112 2.04 9.94 -6.43
N HIS A 113 1.56 9.26 -5.39
CA HIS A 113 0.63 9.81 -4.40
C HIS A 113 1.12 11.16 -3.84
N ASP A 114 2.35 11.19 -3.34
CA ASP A 114 2.91 12.40 -2.72
C ASP A 114 3.05 13.54 -3.74
N ARG A 115 3.39 13.23 -5.00
CA ARG A 115 3.47 14.21 -6.09
C ARG A 115 2.09 14.76 -6.47
N LEU A 116 1.08 13.91 -6.57
CA LEU A 116 -0.28 14.35 -6.90
C LEU A 116 -0.83 15.33 -5.86
N PHE A 117 -0.64 15.06 -4.57
CA PHE A 117 -1.01 16.01 -3.52
C PHE A 117 -0.16 17.30 -3.55
N SER A 118 1.10 17.21 -3.97
CA SER A 118 1.98 18.39 -4.07
C SER A 118 1.54 19.38 -5.15
N GLU A 119 0.80 18.94 -6.18
CA GLU A 119 0.25 19.80 -7.23
C GLU A 119 -0.93 20.69 -6.75
N GLY A 120 -1.42 20.49 -5.53
CA GLY A 120 -2.43 21.34 -4.93
C GLY A 120 -3.83 21.24 -5.57
N GLY A 121 -4.13 20.10 -6.22
CA GLY A 121 -5.44 19.82 -6.84
C GLY A 121 -5.56 20.25 -8.31
N GLN A 122 -4.53 20.82 -8.90
CA GLN A 122 -4.47 21.12 -10.34
C GLN A 122 -3.95 19.91 -11.10
N LEU A 123 -4.83 18.95 -11.36
CA LEU A 123 -4.50 17.65 -11.92
C LEU A 123 -5.12 17.45 -13.29
N ASP A 124 -4.26 17.13 -14.26
CA ASP A 124 -4.64 16.79 -15.63
C ASP A 124 -3.71 15.70 -16.22
N LYS A 125 -3.99 15.29 -17.44
CA LYS A 125 -3.20 14.25 -18.13
C LYS A 125 -1.72 14.65 -18.33
N GLN A 126 -1.40 15.94 -18.46
CA GLN A 126 -0.02 16.39 -18.62
C GLN A 126 0.74 16.28 -17.30
N VAL A 127 0.07 16.58 -16.17
CA VAL A 127 0.62 16.41 -14.83
C VAL A 127 0.95 14.94 -14.57
N TYR A 128 0.04 14.01 -14.88
CA TYR A 128 0.28 12.59 -14.66
C TYR A 128 1.47 12.07 -15.47
N ARG A 129 1.56 12.43 -16.76
CA ARG A 129 2.70 12.08 -17.63
C ARG A 129 4.02 12.65 -17.13
N ARG A 130 4.03 13.92 -16.73
CA ARG A 130 5.22 14.56 -16.17
C ARG A 130 5.73 13.81 -14.94
N HIS A 131 4.83 13.41 -14.04
CA HIS A 131 5.20 12.63 -12.86
C HIS A 131 5.66 11.23 -13.22
N ALA A 132 5.00 10.55 -14.15
CA ALA A 132 5.43 9.24 -14.65
C ALA A 132 6.86 9.29 -15.22
N MET A 133 7.18 10.32 -16.02
CA MET A 133 8.55 10.55 -16.52
C MET A 133 9.53 10.81 -15.36
N THR A 134 9.17 11.69 -14.43
CA THR A 134 10.05 12.03 -13.29
C THR A 134 10.34 10.81 -12.39
N LEU A 135 9.38 9.88 -12.28
CA LEU A 135 9.50 8.64 -11.52
C LEU A 135 10.17 7.51 -12.34
N SER A 136 10.64 7.81 -13.56
CA SER A 136 11.27 6.83 -14.46
C SER A 136 10.40 5.60 -14.73
N LEU A 137 9.08 5.77 -14.79
CA LEU A 137 8.17 4.69 -15.13
C LEU A 137 8.29 4.30 -16.61
N ASP A 138 7.97 3.04 -16.94
CA ASP A 138 7.69 2.66 -18.33
C ASP A 138 6.47 3.44 -18.82
N GLN A 139 6.72 4.41 -19.70
CA GLN A 139 5.70 5.33 -20.19
C GLN A 139 4.61 4.59 -20.99
N ALA A 140 5.00 3.60 -21.81
CA ALA A 140 4.03 2.85 -22.61
C ALA A 140 3.12 1.99 -21.71
N ALA A 141 3.67 1.36 -20.67
CA ALA A 141 2.91 0.60 -19.69
C ALA A 141 1.97 1.53 -18.88
N PHE A 142 2.47 2.70 -18.46
CA PHE A 142 1.67 3.69 -17.74
C PHE A 142 0.49 4.21 -18.57
N GLU A 143 0.71 4.61 -19.82
CA GLU A 143 -0.36 5.09 -20.71
C GLU A 143 -1.40 4.01 -21.01
N ARG A 144 -0.97 2.76 -21.21
CA ARG A 144 -1.91 1.63 -21.37
C ARG A 144 -2.77 1.47 -20.13
N CYS A 145 -2.17 1.46 -18.95
CA CYS A 145 -2.87 1.35 -17.68
C CYS A 145 -3.88 2.49 -17.47
N MET A 146 -3.48 3.72 -17.77
CA MET A 146 -4.37 4.91 -17.69
C MET A 146 -5.60 4.80 -18.59
N SER A 147 -5.53 4.02 -19.68
CA SER A 147 -6.60 3.96 -20.69
C SER A 147 -7.45 2.69 -20.64
N ASP A 148 -6.97 1.60 -20.03
CA ASP A 148 -7.64 0.29 -20.09
C ASP A 148 -8.65 0.04 -18.97
N GLY A 149 -8.73 0.95 -17.99
CA GLY A 149 -9.74 0.89 -16.92
C GLY A 149 -9.55 -0.22 -15.89
N ARG A 150 -8.39 -0.91 -15.88
CA ARG A 150 -8.11 -2.06 -15.00
C ARG A 150 -8.31 -1.77 -13.51
N HIS A 151 -8.08 -0.54 -13.07
CA HIS A 151 -8.21 -0.13 -11.67
C HIS A 151 -9.58 0.44 -11.30
N THR A 152 -10.44 0.74 -12.29
CA THR A 152 -11.72 1.44 -12.07
C THR A 152 -12.61 0.71 -11.06
N LYS A 153 -12.74 -0.61 -11.20
CA LYS A 153 -13.56 -1.42 -10.28
C LYS A 153 -13.06 -1.30 -8.83
N ALA A 154 -11.76 -1.48 -8.61
CA ALA A 154 -11.17 -1.42 -7.27
C ALA A 154 -11.21 -0.01 -6.65
N ILE A 155 -11.15 1.06 -7.46
CA ILE A 155 -11.35 2.44 -7.00
C ILE A 155 -12.79 2.63 -6.50
N PHE A 156 -13.77 2.10 -7.20
CA PHE A 156 -15.17 2.22 -6.78
C PHE A 156 -15.53 1.30 -5.63
N GLU A 157 -14.85 0.17 -5.46
CA GLU A 157 -14.97 -0.68 -4.28
C GLU A 157 -14.47 0.05 -3.02
N ASP A 158 -13.34 0.76 -3.08
CA ASP A 158 -12.87 1.62 -1.98
C ASP A 158 -13.91 2.69 -1.63
N ARG A 159 -14.48 3.35 -2.64
CA ARG A 159 -15.55 4.35 -2.42
C ARG A 159 -16.80 3.73 -1.79
N GLN A 160 -17.17 2.54 -2.21
CA GLN A 160 -18.30 1.81 -1.64
C GLN A 160 -18.03 1.45 -0.17
N GLU A 161 -16.82 1.00 0.15
CA GLU A 161 -16.40 0.73 1.53
C GLU A 161 -16.51 1.99 2.40
N ALA A 162 -16.05 3.15 1.91
CA ALA A 162 -16.20 4.42 2.60
C ALA A 162 -17.68 4.77 2.90
N ASN A 163 -18.57 4.55 1.93
CA ASN A 163 -20.01 4.76 2.12
C ASN A 163 -20.62 3.83 3.17
N GLN A 164 -20.13 2.57 3.28
CA GLN A 164 -20.56 1.63 4.33
C GLN A 164 -20.15 2.11 5.73
N TRP A 165 -19.01 2.81 5.83
CA TRP A 165 -18.58 3.50 7.05
C TRP A 165 -19.35 4.79 7.34
N GLY A 166 -20.29 5.18 6.48
CA GLY A 166 -21.09 6.41 6.61
C GLY A 166 -20.39 7.67 6.12
N PHE A 167 -19.27 7.56 5.40
CA PHE A 167 -18.62 8.72 4.80
C PHE A 167 -19.33 9.10 3.49
N HIS A 168 -19.71 10.38 3.39
CA HIS A 168 -20.34 10.98 2.19
C HIS A 168 -19.45 12.11 1.60
N GLY A 169 -18.21 12.20 2.07
CA GLY A 169 -17.23 13.19 1.63
C GLY A 169 -15.84 12.84 2.12
N THR A 170 -14.84 13.60 1.66
CA THR A 170 -13.41 13.35 1.92
C THR A 170 -12.73 14.51 2.64
N PRO A 171 -11.69 14.20 3.44
CA PRO A 171 -11.27 12.87 3.81
C PRO A 171 -12.18 12.24 4.87
N GLY A 172 -12.27 10.90 4.87
CA GLY A 172 -12.81 10.12 5.98
C GLY A 172 -11.73 9.18 6.51
N PHE A 173 -11.72 8.89 7.80
CA PHE A 173 -10.72 8.00 8.38
C PHE A 173 -11.36 6.94 9.24
N ILE A 174 -10.80 5.74 9.19
CA ILE A 174 -11.08 4.65 10.13
C ILE A 174 -9.80 4.34 10.89
N LEU A 175 -9.91 4.33 12.21
CA LEU A 175 -8.84 3.97 13.12
C LEU A 175 -9.25 2.73 13.91
N LEU A 176 -8.40 1.69 13.89
CA LEU A 176 -8.69 0.42 14.55
C LEU A 176 -7.40 -0.30 14.96
N ARG A 177 -7.53 -1.32 15.81
CA ARG A 177 -6.42 -2.23 16.11
C ARG A 177 -6.19 -3.20 14.95
N THR A 178 -4.93 -3.39 14.57
CA THR A 178 -4.57 -4.16 13.38
C THR A 178 -4.92 -5.64 13.47
N ALA A 179 -4.77 -6.25 14.65
CA ALA A 179 -4.84 -7.69 14.81
C ALA A 179 -6.24 -8.22 15.20
N THR A 180 -7.20 -7.33 15.35
CA THR A 180 -8.55 -7.71 15.85
C THR A 180 -9.62 -7.13 14.94
N GLU A 181 -10.62 -7.95 14.61
CA GLU A 181 -11.86 -7.43 14.05
C GLU A 181 -12.49 -6.45 15.06
N PRO A 182 -13.09 -5.35 14.59
CA PRO A 182 -13.81 -4.44 15.45
C PRO A 182 -14.90 -5.17 16.25
N THR A 183 -14.96 -4.91 17.54
CA THR A 183 -15.95 -5.51 18.45
C THR A 183 -16.73 -4.43 19.16
N GLU A 184 -17.83 -4.78 19.85
CA GLU A 184 -18.57 -3.82 20.69
C GLU A 184 -17.69 -3.19 21.79
N LYS A 185 -16.66 -3.93 22.26
CA LYS A 185 -15.72 -3.45 23.30
C LYS A 185 -14.58 -2.62 22.75
N GLU A 186 -14.17 -2.90 21.51
CA GLU A 186 -13.12 -2.18 20.78
C GLU A 186 -13.64 -1.86 19.36
N PRO A 187 -14.57 -0.92 19.21
CA PRO A 187 -15.10 -0.55 17.91
C PRO A 187 -14.05 0.22 17.10
N ALA A 188 -14.17 0.12 15.77
CA ALA A 188 -13.46 1.04 14.91
C ALA A 188 -13.94 2.49 15.15
N ILE A 189 -13.00 3.43 15.08
CA ILE A 189 -13.28 4.85 15.29
C ILE A 189 -13.35 5.53 13.92
N ALA A 190 -14.53 6.06 13.59
CA ALA A 190 -14.71 6.84 12.38
C ALA A 190 -14.45 8.33 12.64
N ILE A 191 -13.58 8.94 11.83
CA ILE A 191 -13.22 10.36 11.92
C ILE A 191 -13.57 11.02 10.58
N PRO A 192 -14.70 11.77 10.50
CA PRO A 192 -15.16 12.38 9.25
C PRO A 192 -14.55 13.77 9.06
N GLY A 193 -13.43 13.88 8.35
CA GLY A 193 -12.84 15.17 7.98
C GLY A 193 -11.38 15.38 8.36
N ALA A 194 -10.80 16.47 7.86
CA ALA A 194 -9.40 16.84 8.07
C ALA A 194 -9.18 17.54 9.42
N PHE A 195 -9.28 16.80 10.51
CA PHE A 195 -9.04 17.29 11.86
C PHE A 195 -7.56 17.60 12.12
N PRO A 196 -7.26 18.38 13.18
CA PRO A 196 -5.89 18.60 13.64
C PRO A 196 -5.23 17.30 14.12
N PHE A 197 -3.90 17.30 14.10
CA PHE A 197 -3.07 16.15 14.51
C PHE A 197 -3.42 15.66 15.93
N GLU A 198 -3.69 16.58 16.85
CA GLU A 198 -3.93 16.30 18.27
C GLU A 198 -5.10 15.32 18.47
N MET A 199 -6.14 15.43 17.64
CA MET A 199 -7.28 14.53 17.71
C MET A 199 -6.90 13.10 17.25
N PHE A 200 -6.12 12.98 16.19
CA PHE A 200 -5.61 11.67 15.76
C PHE A 200 -4.67 11.07 16.80
N ALA A 201 -3.80 11.89 17.39
CA ALA A 201 -2.85 11.44 18.42
C ALA A 201 -3.56 10.88 19.65
N GLU A 202 -4.59 11.57 20.15
CA GLU A 202 -5.39 11.11 21.29
C GLU A 202 -6.00 9.72 21.04
N GLU A 203 -6.62 9.52 19.89
CA GLU A 203 -7.26 8.25 19.55
C GLU A 203 -6.26 7.13 19.27
N ILE A 204 -5.14 7.43 18.60
CA ILE A 204 -4.06 6.47 18.36
C ILE A 204 -3.47 6.02 19.70
N ASP A 205 -3.13 6.97 20.58
CA ASP A 205 -2.50 6.66 21.87
C ASP A 205 -3.46 5.85 22.77
N ARG A 206 -4.76 6.13 22.73
CA ARG A 206 -5.80 5.34 23.42
C ARG A 206 -5.80 3.88 22.96
N LEU A 207 -5.74 3.63 21.64
CA LEU A 207 -5.69 2.27 21.10
C LEU A 207 -4.37 1.56 21.43
N LEU A 208 -3.26 2.29 21.47
CA LEU A 208 -1.95 1.72 21.81
C LEU A 208 -1.86 1.27 23.28
N VAL A 209 -2.55 1.97 24.19
CA VAL A 209 -2.59 1.63 25.62
C VAL A 209 -3.52 0.45 25.90
N SER A 210 -4.69 0.39 25.31
CA SER A 210 -5.68 -0.69 25.53
C SER A 210 -5.16 -2.07 25.11
N GLY A 211 -4.16 -2.13 24.24
CA GLY A 211 -3.55 -3.39 23.77
C GLY A 211 -2.43 -3.97 24.62
N LYS A 212 -2.10 -3.38 25.74
CA LYS A 212 -1.01 -3.84 26.63
C LYS A 212 -1.49 -4.72 27.79
N LYS A 213 -2.72 -5.27 27.71
CA LYS A 213 -3.26 -6.20 28.74
C LYS A 213 -3.02 -7.66 28.34
#